data_56d56af49e74439bda52b76e3b467447
#
_entry.id   56d56af49e74439bda52b76e3b467447
#
_cell.length_a   1.000
_cell.length_b   1.000
_cell.length_c   1.000
_cell.angle_alpha   90.00
_cell.angle_beta   90.00
_cell.angle_gamma   90.00
#
_symmetry.space_group_name_H-M   'P 1'
#
loop_
_entity.id
_entity.type
_entity.pdbx_description
1 polymer ?
#
loop_
_entity_poly.entity_id
_entity_poly.type
_entity_poly.pdbx_seq_one_letter_code
_entity_poly.pdbx_strand_id
1 'polypeptide(L)'
;MQASETVWYDTKKDSASCTATLPLTQRCFYGTLPLFKRDMFVWVDETGANNRDHIRKYGYALRGMTPTCTRQLVRGKRTNAIVGLTASGILASEIITTTVNGDVFFDYLRGSLLPMMQPFDGSSPSSILIMDNCSIHHISKVKELAQQSGIVLLFLPPYSPDLNPVEEAFSYIKNYLRKHDQLLQAIPDPTDVIQSAIDSITPTHCNGWIDHSGYT
;
A
#
# COMPACT_ATOMS: atom_id res chain seq x y z
N MET A 1 33.42 -18.04 -1.60
CA MET A 1 32.25 -17.21 -1.90
C MET A 1 31.06 -18.16 -2.02
N GLN A 2 30.32 -18.36 -0.91
CA GLN A 2 29.08 -19.11 -0.95
C GLN A 2 28.00 -18.17 -1.41
N ALA A 3 27.35 -18.51 -2.51
CA ALA A 3 26.14 -17.82 -2.96
C ALA A 3 25.08 -17.98 -1.86
N SER A 4 24.60 -16.85 -1.32
CA SER A 4 23.46 -16.86 -0.41
C SER A 4 22.24 -17.37 -1.19
N GLU A 5 21.78 -18.56 -0.87
CA GLU A 5 20.49 -19.06 -1.36
C GLU A 5 19.40 -18.10 -0.88
N THR A 6 18.83 -17.36 -1.83
CA THR A 6 17.66 -16.52 -1.57
C THR A 6 16.50 -17.44 -1.27
N VAL A 7 16.05 -17.44 -0.01
CA VAL A 7 14.94 -18.29 0.45
C VAL A 7 13.63 -17.68 -0.04
N TRP A 8 13.00 -18.35 -0.99
CA TRP A 8 11.64 -18.03 -1.42
C TRP A 8 10.65 -18.75 -0.51
N TYR A 9 9.90 -18.03 0.30
CA TYR A 9 8.78 -18.60 1.04
C TYR A 9 7.55 -18.66 0.12
N ASP A 10 7.37 -19.78 -0.56
CA ASP A 10 6.11 -20.10 -1.25
C ASP A 10 5.14 -20.64 -0.20
N THR A 11 4.18 -19.81 0.22
CA THR A 11 3.16 -20.13 1.23
C THR A 11 2.29 -21.36 0.89
N LYS A 12 2.51 -21.98 -0.27
CA LYS A 12 1.83 -23.21 -0.68
C LYS A 12 2.50 -24.50 -0.21
N LYS A 13 3.73 -24.45 0.33
CA LYS A 13 4.50 -25.68 0.61
C LYS A 13 4.72 -26.04 2.07
N ASP A 14 4.62 -25.09 3.02
CA ASP A 14 4.93 -25.37 4.42
C ASP A 14 3.66 -25.43 5.29
N SER A 15 3.08 -26.63 5.35
CA SER A 15 1.94 -26.96 6.22
C SER A 15 2.39 -27.77 7.41
N ALA A 16 2.84 -27.15 8.48
CA ALA A 16 2.90 -27.80 9.78
C ALA A 16 2.65 -26.82 10.94
N SER A 17 1.58 -27.06 11.65
CA SER A 17 1.14 -26.50 12.95
C SER A 17 0.65 -25.06 12.97
N CYS A 18 -0.65 -24.88 12.80
CA CYS A 18 -1.38 -23.69 13.19
C CYS A 18 -2.85 -23.99 13.58
N THR A 19 -3.44 -23.19 14.45
CA THR A 19 -4.76 -23.35 15.05
C THR A 19 -5.95 -23.35 14.06
N ALA A 20 -7.01 -24.08 14.39
CA ALA A 20 -8.02 -24.64 13.47
C ALA A 20 -9.03 -23.68 12.79
N THR A 21 -8.90 -22.35 12.84
CA THR A 21 -9.96 -21.41 12.44
C THR A 21 -9.67 -20.55 11.21
N LEU A 22 -8.42 -20.40 10.77
CA LEU A 22 -8.04 -19.55 9.63
C LEU A 22 -7.75 -20.38 8.36
N PRO A 23 -7.94 -19.84 7.13
CA PRO A 23 -7.51 -20.47 5.89
C PRO A 23 -6.01 -20.81 5.90
N LEU A 24 -5.63 -21.92 5.28
CA LEU A 24 -4.24 -22.40 5.27
C LEU A 24 -3.23 -21.33 4.81
N THR A 25 -3.57 -20.54 3.80
CA THR A 25 -2.73 -19.46 3.27
C THR A 25 -2.48 -18.33 4.27
N GLN A 26 -3.50 -17.93 5.03
CA GLN A 26 -3.35 -16.93 6.10
C GLN A 26 -2.49 -17.49 7.24
N ARG A 27 -2.69 -18.77 7.59
CA ARG A 27 -1.92 -19.44 8.65
C ARG A 27 -0.42 -19.49 8.34
N CYS A 28 -0.05 -19.81 7.09
CA CYS A 28 1.35 -19.82 6.66
C CYS A 28 1.94 -18.40 6.72
N PHE A 29 1.17 -17.39 6.30
CA PHE A 29 1.61 -15.99 6.36
C PHE A 29 1.86 -15.55 7.81
N TYR A 30 0.90 -15.73 8.70
CA TYR A 30 1.08 -15.42 10.13
C TYR A 30 2.19 -16.23 10.80
N GLY A 31 2.46 -17.45 10.34
CA GLY A 31 3.55 -18.29 10.86
C GLY A 31 4.95 -17.77 10.48
N THR A 32 5.05 -16.99 9.39
CA THR A 32 6.32 -16.40 8.94
C THR A 32 6.60 -15.03 9.56
N LEU A 33 5.58 -14.25 9.92
CA LEU A 33 5.74 -12.89 10.47
C LEU A 33 6.64 -12.82 11.71
N PRO A 34 6.52 -13.72 12.73
CA PRO A 34 7.35 -13.67 13.93
C PRO A 34 8.84 -13.92 13.69
N LEU A 35 9.23 -14.37 12.51
CA LEU A 35 10.63 -14.57 12.12
C LEU A 35 11.36 -13.26 11.81
N PHE A 36 10.60 -12.18 11.60
CA PHE A 36 11.13 -10.90 11.12
C PHE A 36 10.75 -9.77 12.06
N LYS A 37 11.61 -8.76 12.13
CA LYS A 37 11.33 -7.54 12.87
C LYS A 37 10.41 -6.62 12.06
N ARG A 38 9.60 -5.85 12.75
CA ARG A 38 8.65 -4.91 12.17
C ARG A 38 9.26 -3.87 11.23
N ASP A 39 10.46 -3.38 11.56
CA ASP A 39 11.19 -2.38 10.77
C ASP A 39 11.74 -2.91 9.45
N MET A 40 11.75 -4.24 9.26
CA MET A 40 12.18 -4.88 8.03
C MET A 40 11.13 -4.84 6.94
N PHE A 41 9.86 -4.64 7.28
CA PHE A 41 8.76 -4.71 6.32
C PHE A 41 8.54 -3.39 5.57
N VAL A 42 8.25 -3.53 4.29
CA VAL A 42 7.76 -2.48 3.39
C VAL A 42 6.50 -3.00 2.71
N TRP A 43 5.38 -2.34 2.93
CA TRP A 43 4.11 -2.68 2.28
C TRP A 43 3.90 -1.76 1.10
N VAL A 44 3.53 -2.30 -0.05
CA VAL A 44 3.27 -1.52 -1.26
C VAL A 44 1.94 -1.89 -1.88
N ASP A 45 1.22 -0.86 -2.32
CA ASP A 45 -0.04 -1.02 -3.05
C ASP A 45 -0.39 0.23 -3.85
N GLU A 46 -1.40 0.15 -4.73
CA GLU A 46 -1.89 1.28 -5.52
C GLU A 46 -3.34 1.64 -5.19
N THR A 47 -3.65 2.93 -5.27
CA THR A 47 -5.03 3.43 -5.10
C THR A 47 -5.41 4.41 -6.19
N GLY A 48 -6.69 4.36 -6.62
CA GLY A 48 -7.28 5.42 -7.42
C GLY A 48 -7.69 6.60 -6.52
N ALA A 49 -7.33 7.81 -6.91
CA ALA A 49 -7.76 9.06 -6.30
C ALA A 49 -8.61 9.86 -7.29
N ASN A 50 -9.83 9.40 -7.56
CA ASN A 50 -10.70 10.05 -8.52
C ASN A 50 -11.51 11.18 -7.88
N ASN A 51 -11.86 12.21 -8.67
CA ASN A 51 -12.69 13.34 -8.20
C ASN A 51 -14.04 12.91 -7.60
N ARG A 52 -14.51 11.69 -7.83
CA ARG A 52 -15.74 11.14 -7.24
C ARG A 52 -15.53 10.61 -5.82
N ASP A 53 -14.30 10.22 -5.46
CA ASP A 53 -13.99 9.65 -4.15
C ASP A 53 -13.97 10.70 -3.04
N HIS A 54 -13.96 12.01 -3.43
CA HIS A 54 -13.98 13.15 -2.52
C HIS A 54 -15.38 13.63 -2.19
N ILE A 55 -16.43 13.10 -2.85
CA ILE A 55 -17.81 13.52 -2.62
C ILE A 55 -18.26 13.07 -1.22
N ARG A 56 -18.66 14.03 -0.39
CA ARG A 56 -19.30 13.71 0.89
C ARG A 56 -20.64 13.03 0.64
N LYS A 57 -20.81 11.83 1.18
CA LYS A 57 -22.07 11.06 1.06
C LYS A 57 -23.16 11.57 2.03
N TYR A 58 -22.77 12.33 3.05
CA TYR A 58 -23.66 12.80 4.12
C TYR A 58 -23.46 14.30 4.35
N GLY A 59 -24.53 15.02 4.69
CA GLY A 59 -24.54 16.42 5.04
C GLY A 59 -25.52 16.69 6.21
N TYR A 60 -25.40 17.86 6.83
CA TYR A 60 -26.32 18.31 7.88
C TYR A 60 -27.37 19.21 7.27
N ALA A 61 -28.64 19.01 7.67
CA ALA A 61 -29.77 19.89 7.36
C ALA A 61 -30.68 19.98 8.58
N LEU A 62 -31.55 20.96 8.58
CA LEU A 62 -32.60 21.06 9.61
C LEU A 62 -33.51 19.83 9.54
N ARG A 63 -34.04 19.42 10.69
CA ARG A 63 -34.94 18.26 10.78
C ARG A 63 -36.10 18.41 9.80
N GLY A 64 -36.29 17.42 8.94
CA GLY A 64 -37.30 17.42 7.88
C GLY A 64 -36.84 17.99 6.54
N MET A 65 -35.58 18.47 6.44
CA MET A 65 -35.01 18.96 5.18
C MET A 65 -33.91 17.98 4.70
N THR A 66 -33.80 17.80 3.39
CA THR A 66 -32.72 17.03 2.77
C THR A 66 -31.52 17.95 2.52
N PRO A 67 -30.31 17.62 2.99
CA PRO A 67 -29.13 18.40 2.66
C PRO A 67 -28.88 18.34 1.15
N THR A 68 -28.80 19.51 0.51
CA THR A 68 -28.50 19.65 -0.90
C THR A 68 -27.09 20.21 -1.07
N CYS A 69 -26.30 19.62 -1.97
CA CYS A 69 -25.01 20.13 -2.36
C CYS A 69 -24.97 20.25 -3.89
N THR A 70 -24.79 21.45 -4.39
CA THR A 70 -24.61 21.70 -5.82
C THR A 70 -23.13 21.60 -6.15
N ARG A 71 -22.78 20.69 -7.04
CA ARG A 71 -21.39 20.47 -7.46
C ARG A 71 -21.30 20.37 -8.98
N GLN A 72 -20.31 21.03 -9.55
CA GLN A 72 -19.97 20.78 -10.96
C GLN A 72 -19.30 19.42 -11.07
N LEU A 73 -19.94 18.48 -11.76
CA LEU A 73 -19.38 17.18 -12.10
C LEU A 73 -18.39 17.36 -13.26
N VAL A 74 -17.21 17.86 -12.96
CA VAL A 74 -16.11 17.84 -13.94
C VAL A 74 -15.52 16.43 -13.96
N ARG A 75 -15.46 15.82 -15.15
CA ARG A 75 -14.67 14.62 -15.37
C ARG A 75 -13.19 14.99 -15.23
N GLY A 76 -12.66 14.93 -14.03
CA GLY A 76 -11.22 15.08 -13.79
C GLY A 76 -10.43 13.94 -14.42
N LYS A 77 -9.14 14.19 -14.65
CA LYS A 77 -8.19 13.14 -15.01
C LYS A 77 -8.17 12.07 -13.92
N ARG A 78 -8.09 10.81 -14.32
CA ARG A 78 -7.88 9.71 -13.37
C ARG A 78 -6.49 9.86 -12.78
N THR A 79 -6.41 10.02 -11.47
CA THR A 79 -5.15 10.09 -10.74
C THR A 79 -5.05 8.88 -9.85
N ASN A 80 -3.90 8.23 -9.85
CA ASN A 80 -3.60 7.08 -9.01
C ASN A 80 -2.36 7.41 -8.18
N ALA A 81 -2.22 6.78 -7.02
CA ALA A 81 -1.02 6.86 -6.23
C ALA A 81 -0.53 5.44 -5.90
N ILE A 82 0.76 5.22 -6.04
CA ILE A 82 1.44 4.02 -5.53
C ILE A 82 2.23 4.45 -4.31
N VAL A 83 2.11 3.70 -3.22
CA VAL A 83 2.70 4.07 -1.93
C VAL A 83 3.43 2.87 -1.34
N GLY A 84 4.68 3.07 -0.94
CA GLY A 84 5.47 2.15 -0.15
C GLY A 84 5.52 2.63 1.31
N LEU A 85 4.93 1.88 2.24
CA LEU A 85 4.77 2.21 3.65
C LEU A 85 5.72 1.39 4.51
N THR A 86 6.32 2.03 5.53
CA THR A 86 7.16 1.40 6.55
C THR A 86 6.74 1.85 7.94
N ALA A 87 7.29 1.25 8.98
CA ALA A 87 7.09 1.70 10.36
C ALA A 87 7.62 3.14 10.61
N SER A 88 8.60 3.58 9.84
CA SER A 88 9.21 4.92 9.94
C SER A 88 8.51 5.99 9.09
N GLY A 89 7.50 5.63 8.29
CA GLY A 89 6.78 6.54 7.41
C GLY A 89 6.61 6.00 6.00
N ILE A 90 6.27 6.88 5.07
CA ILE A 90 6.24 6.56 3.64
C ILE A 90 7.68 6.53 3.12
N LEU A 91 8.09 5.39 2.58
CA LEU A 91 9.44 5.18 2.04
C LEU A 91 9.57 5.77 0.65
N ALA A 92 8.59 5.52 -0.20
CA ALA A 92 8.49 6.08 -1.56
C ALA A 92 7.03 6.17 -1.97
N SER A 93 6.71 7.18 -2.78
CA SER A 93 5.38 7.32 -3.39
C SER A 93 5.50 7.88 -4.80
N GLU A 94 4.55 7.54 -5.66
CA GLU A 94 4.47 8.09 -7.01
C GLU A 94 3.00 8.36 -7.37
N ILE A 95 2.73 9.54 -7.90
CA ILE A 95 1.40 9.95 -8.34
C ILE A 95 1.35 9.86 -9.86
N ILE A 96 0.40 9.06 -10.35
CA ILE A 96 0.31 8.68 -11.76
C ILE A 96 -1.02 9.18 -12.30
N THR A 97 -0.97 9.98 -13.36
CA THR A 97 -2.16 10.57 -14.02
C THR A 97 -2.78 9.65 -15.09
N THR A 98 -2.25 8.45 -15.24
CA THR A 98 -2.72 7.41 -16.16
C THR A 98 -3.22 6.18 -15.39
N THR A 99 -3.66 5.16 -16.11
CA THR A 99 -4.02 3.88 -15.48
C THR A 99 -2.74 3.15 -15.05
N VAL A 100 -2.70 2.71 -13.80
CA VAL A 100 -1.65 1.82 -13.32
C VAL A 100 -1.85 0.45 -13.97
N ASN A 101 -0.84 0.01 -14.69
CA ASN A 101 -0.72 -1.33 -15.23
C ASN A 101 0.56 -1.98 -14.68
N GLY A 102 0.80 -3.23 -15.00
CA GLY A 102 1.95 -3.96 -14.48
C GLY A 102 3.31 -3.34 -14.85
N ASP A 103 3.43 -2.72 -16.02
CA ASP A 103 4.70 -2.09 -16.43
C ASP A 103 4.95 -0.79 -15.65
N VAL A 104 3.92 0.04 -15.44
CA VAL A 104 4.00 1.24 -14.59
C VAL A 104 4.34 0.87 -13.14
N PHE A 105 3.70 -0.16 -12.60
CA PHE A 105 4.00 -0.65 -11.27
C PHE A 105 5.44 -1.18 -11.16
N PHE A 106 5.88 -1.94 -12.14
CA PHE A 106 7.25 -2.44 -12.23
C PHE A 106 8.29 -1.31 -12.30
N ASP A 107 8.03 -0.27 -13.11
CA ASP A 107 8.91 0.89 -13.22
C ASP A 107 9.00 1.67 -11.91
N TYR A 108 7.88 1.82 -11.18
CA TYR A 108 7.86 2.39 -9.83
C TYR A 108 8.73 1.56 -8.86
N LEU A 109 8.55 0.25 -8.84
CA LEU A 109 9.37 -0.62 -7.98
C LEU A 109 10.86 -0.44 -8.28
N ARG A 110 11.23 -0.50 -9.56
CA ARG A 110 12.63 -0.43 -10.01
C ARG A 110 13.25 0.94 -9.80
N GLY A 111 12.51 2.02 -10.07
CA GLY A 111 13.03 3.40 -10.08
C GLY A 111 12.92 4.12 -8.76
N SER A 112 11.87 3.84 -7.99
CA SER A 112 11.52 4.64 -6.81
C SER A 112 11.62 3.84 -5.50
N LEU A 113 11.04 2.64 -5.41
CA LEU A 113 10.93 1.93 -4.14
C LEU A 113 12.17 1.10 -3.81
N LEU A 114 12.58 0.19 -4.69
CA LEU A 114 13.70 -0.73 -4.41
C LEU A 114 15.04 -0.03 -4.16
N PRO A 115 15.37 1.09 -4.83
CA PRO A 115 16.59 1.83 -4.49
C PRO A 115 16.63 2.39 -3.07
N MET A 116 15.47 2.55 -2.42
CA MET A 116 15.35 3.02 -1.03
C MET A 116 15.36 1.85 -0.02
N MET A 117 15.22 0.62 -0.48
CA MET A 117 15.26 -0.58 0.33
C MET A 117 16.69 -1.11 0.52
N GLN A 118 16.90 -1.96 1.50
CA GLN A 118 18.19 -2.58 1.79
C GLN A 118 18.15 -4.08 1.48
N PRO A 119 19.26 -4.66 1.02
CA PRO A 119 19.35 -6.12 0.86
C PRO A 119 19.12 -6.81 2.22
N PHE A 120 18.42 -7.93 2.17
CA PHE A 120 18.12 -8.75 3.33
C PHE A 120 19.37 -9.47 3.84
N ASP A 121 19.75 -9.20 5.07
CA ASP A 121 20.85 -9.85 5.80
C ASP A 121 20.38 -10.53 7.10
N GLY A 122 19.05 -10.59 7.32
CA GLY A 122 18.43 -11.09 8.56
C GLY A 122 18.19 -10.01 9.63
N SER A 123 18.62 -8.75 9.40
CA SER A 123 18.50 -7.66 10.37
C SER A 123 18.24 -6.28 9.75
N SER A 124 18.55 -6.10 8.48
CA SER A 124 18.45 -4.82 7.78
C SER A 124 17.00 -4.31 7.72
N PRO A 125 16.75 -3.04 8.07
CA PRO A 125 15.43 -2.46 7.94
C PRO A 125 15.03 -2.33 6.46
N SER A 126 13.72 -2.28 6.18
CA SER A 126 13.18 -2.11 4.82
C SER A 126 13.78 -3.12 3.81
N SER A 127 13.87 -4.39 4.21
CA SER A 127 14.50 -5.46 3.41
C SER A 127 13.52 -6.54 2.96
N ILE A 128 12.24 -6.44 3.39
CA ILE A 128 11.17 -7.37 3.08
C ILE A 128 10.03 -6.60 2.44
N LEU A 129 9.75 -6.88 1.17
CA LEU A 129 8.65 -6.27 0.42
C LEU A 129 7.40 -7.13 0.55
N ILE A 130 6.31 -6.51 1.02
CA ILE A 130 4.98 -7.13 1.11
C ILE A 130 4.05 -6.47 0.10
N MET A 131 3.37 -7.27 -0.70
CA MET A 131 2.40 -6.79 -1.69
C MET A 131 1.26 -7.79 -1.85
N ASP A 132 0.16 -7.34 -2.44
CA ASP A 132 -0.93 -8.24 -2.77
C ASP A 132 -0.56 -9.18 -3.94
N ASN A 133 -1.33 -10.24 -4.11
CA ASN A 133 -1.12 -11.23 -5.17
C ASN A 133 -1.97 -10.92 -6.42
N CYS A 134 -2.02 -9.65 -6.83
CA CYS A 134 -2.77 -9.25 -8.02
C CYS A 134 -2.04 -9.66 -9.31
N SER A 135 -2.79 -10.15 -10.29
CA SER A 135 -2.24 -10.60 -11.58
C SER A 135 -1.64 -9.48 -12.44
N ILE A 136 -1.99 -8.22 -12.15
CA ILE A 136 -1.45 -7.03 -12.84
C ILE A 136 0.04 -6.78 -12.51
N HIS A 137 0.55 -7.34 -11.43
CA HIS A 137 1.89 -7.04 -10.92
C HIS A 137 3.01 -7.83 -11.61
N HIS A 138 2.78 -8.45 -12.78
CA HIS A 138 3.81 -9.21 -13.53
C HIS A 138 4.74 -10.02 -12.60
N ILE A 139 4.15 -10.87 -11.78
CA ILE A 139 4.77 -11.53 -10.62
C ILE A 139 6.17 -12.10 -10.92
N SER A 140 6.40 -12.66 -12.13
CA SER A 140 7.72 -13.19 -12.51
C SER A 140 8.79 -12.11 -12.59
N LYS A 141 8.54 -11.01 -13.29
CA LYS A 141 9.48 -9.87 -13.42
C LYS A 141 9.77 -9.22 -12.06
N VAL A 142 8.75 -9.06 -11.22
CA VAL A 142 8.91 -8.48 -9.87
C VAL A 142 9.74 -9.41 -8.99
N LYS A 143 9.52 -10.73 -9.06
CA LYS A 143 10.35 -11.72 -8.34
C LYS A 143 11.82 -11.64 -8.75
N GLU A 144 12.11 -11.61 -10.05
CA GLU A 144 13.46 -11.48 -10.57
C GLU A 144 14.13 -10.19 -10.10
N LEU A 145 13.39 -9.07 -10.15
CA LEU A 145 13.90 -7.77 -9.72
C LEU A 145 14.20 -7.74 -8.21
N ALA A 146 13.30 -8.25 -7.37
CA ALA A 146 13.51 -8.36 -5.93
C ALA A 146 14.72 -9.25 -5.60
N GLN A 147 14.87 -10.38 -6.32
CA GLN A 147 16.03 -11.28 -6.18
C GLN A 147 17.35 -10.59 -6.55
N GLN A 148 17.39 -9.87 -7.67
CA GLN A 148 18.58 -9.12 -8.09
C GLN A 148 18.96 -8.04 -7.08
N SER A 149 17.97 -7.45 -6.41
CA SER A 149 18.17 -6.45 -5.35
C SER A 149 18.45 -7.06 -3.97
N GLY A 150 18.44 -8.38 -3.83
CA GLY A 150 18.66 -9.07 -2.55
C GLY A 150 17.51 -8.89 -1.55
N ILE A 151 16.30 -8.59 -2.00
CA ILE A 151 15.13 -8.28 -1.16
C ILE A 151 14.23 -9.50 -1.06
N VAL A 152 13.73 -9.78 0.14
CA VAL A 152 12.73 -10.82 0.36
C VAL A 152 11.36 -10.32 -0.09
N LEU A 153 10.67 -11.08 -0.92
CA LEU A 153 9.33 -10.77 -1.40
C LEU A 153 8.30 -11.70 -0.75
N LEU A 154 7.33 -11.12 -0.07
CA LEU A 154 6.19 -11.83 0.52
C LEU A 154 4.89 -11.37 -0.15
N PHE A 155 4.00 -12.31 -0.43
CA PHE A 155 2.67 -12.00 -0.93
C PHE A 155 1.64 -12.14 0.17
N LEU A 156 0.74 -11.17 0.25
CA LEU A 156 -0.43 -11.24 1.12
C LEU A 156 -1.30 -12.44 0.72
N PRO A 157 -1.98 -13.08 1.68
CA PRO A 157 -2.98 -14.08 1.38
C PRO A 157 -4.08 -13.51 0.48
N PRO A 158 -4.68 -14.32 -0.41
CA PRO A 158 -5.79 -13.87 -1.23
C PRO A 158 -6.94 -13.32 -0.37
N TYR A 159 -7.56 -12.22 -0.83
CA TYR A 159 -8.72 -11.60 -0.16
C TYR A 159 -8.48 -11.17 1.28
N SER A 160 -7.27 -10.69 1.61
CA SER A 160 -6.89 -10.25 2.95
C SER A 160 -6.41 -8.79 2.97
N PRO A 161 -7.28 -7.81 2.61
CA PRO A 161 -6.91 -6.40 2.64
C PRO A 161 -6.69 -5.88 4.07
N ASP A 162 -7.27 -6.55 5.07
CA ASP A 162 -7.07 -6.30 6.50
C ASP A 162 -5.62 -6.49 6.96
N LEU A 163 -4.83 -7.27 6.21
CA LEU A 163 -3.40 -7.46 6.45
C LEU A 163 -2.52 -6.43 5.73
N ASN A 164 -3.12 -5.48 5.02
CA ASN A 164 -2.40 -4.46 4.27
C ASN A 164 -2.54 -3.09 4.93
N PRO A 165 -1.58 -2.61 5.74
CA PRO A 165 -1.66 -1.30 6.39
C PRO A 165 -1.70 -0.12 5.40
N VAL A 166 -1.31 -0.32 4.13
CA VAL A 166 -1.39 0.71 3.09
C VAL A 166 -2.84 1.09 2.77
N GLU A 167 -3.80 0.17 2.93
CA GLU A 167 -5.23 0.46 2.74
C GLU A 167 -5.75 1.53 3.73
N GLU A 168 -5.22 1.56 4.95
CA GLU A 168 -5.53 2.62 5.90
C GLU A 168 -4.87 3.94 5.52
N ALA A 169 -3.65 3.91 5.00
CA ALA A 169 -3.02 5.09 4.41
C ALA A 169 -3.85 5.66 3.26
N PHE A 170 -4.41 4.81 2.40
CA PHE A 170 -5.32 5.24 1.34
C PHE A 170 -6.62 5.84 1.89
N SER A 171 -7.16 5.27 2.94
CA SER A 171 -8.33 5.84 3.64
C SER A 171 -8.01 7.22 4.23
N TYR A 172 -6.83 7.39 4.81
CA TYR A 172 -6.33 8.68 5.30
C TYR A 172 -6.19 9.70 4.18
N ILE A 173 -5.54 9.36 3.07
CA ILE A 173 -5.38 10.23 1.89
C ILE A 173 -6.77 10.65 1.37
N LYS A 174 -7.69 9.70 1.16
CA LYS A 174 -9.06 10.00 0.71
C LYS A 174 -9.81 10.93 1.68
N ASN A 175 -9.60 10.78 2.99
CA ASN A 175 -10.18 11.67 3.99
C ASN A 175 -9.56 13.07 3.95
N TYR A 176 -8.24 13.16 3.75
CA TYR A 176 -7.55 14.44 3.56
C TYR A 176 -8.12 15.20 2.36
N LEU A 177 -8.24 14.51 1.22
CA LEU A 177 -8.82 15.08 0.00
C LEU A 177 -10.28 15.55 0.21
N ARG A 178 -11.11 14.79 0.95
CA ARG A 178 -12.48 15.22 1.30
C ARG A 178 -12.52 16.47 2.16
N LYS A 179 -11.55 16.68 3.05
CA LYS A 179 -11.44 17.89 3.86
C LYS A 179 -11.07 19.12 3.01
N HIS A 180 -10.28 18.89 1.94
CA HIS A 180 -9.80 19.93 1.03
C HIS A 180 -10.60 20.01 -0.28
N ASP A 181 -11.85 19.54 -0.28
CA ASP A 181 -12.70 19.45 -1.47
C ASP A 181 -12.89 20.81 -2.19
N GLN A 182 -12.99 21.91 -1.45
CA GLN A 182 -13.10 23.24 -2.04
C GLN A 182 -11.85 23.63 -2.85
N LEU A 183 -10.66 23.30 -2.35
CA LEU A 183 -9.42 23.50 -3.06
C LEU A 183 -9.35 22.64 -4.32
N LEU A 184 -9.72 21.37 -4.22
CA LEU A 184 -9.75 20.43 -5.34
C LEU A 184 -10.72 20.84 -6.46
N GLN A 185 -11.79 21.57 -6.13
CA GLN A 185 -12.70 22.13 -7.13
C GLN A 185 -12.12 23.35 -7.85
N ALA A 186 -11.19 24.07 -7.22
CA ALA A 186 -10.57 25.26 -7.76
C ALA A 186 -9.35 24.99 -8.65
N ILE A 187 -8.74 23.79 -8.55
CA ILE A 187 -7.53 23.45 -9.27
C ILE A 187 -7.79 22.34 -10.30
N PRO A 188 -7.17 22.41 -11.50
CA PRO A 188 -7.38 21.39 -12.54
C PRO A 188 -6.64 20.09 -12.27
N ASP A 189 -5.56 20.11 -11.46
CA ASP A 189 -4.70 18.96 -11.17
C ASP A 189 -4.61 18.72 -9.66
N PRO A 190 -5.06 17.57 -9.15
CA PRO A 190 -5.05 17.26 -7.73
C PRO A 190 -3.70 16.76 -7.20
N THR A 191 -2.67 16.66 -8.05
CA THR A 191 -1.38 16.03 -7.72
C THR A 191 -0.74 16.63 -6.47
N ASP A 192 -0.68 17.97 -6.37
CA ASP A 192 -0.05 18.65 -5.23
C ASP A 192 -0.83 18.43 -3.91
N VAL A 193 -2.16 18.32 -3.99
CA VAL A 193 -2.99 18.04 -2.81
C VAL A 193 -2.84 16.58 -2.37
N ILE A 194 -2.72 15.66 -3.31
CA ILE A 194 -2.44 14.25 -3.01
C ILE A 194 -1.05 14.11 -2.39
N GLN A 195 -0.04 14.79 -2.94
CA GLN A 195 1.31 14.79 -2.39
C GLN A 195 1.31 15.37 -0.96
N SER A 196 0.64 16.49 -0.72
CA SER A 196 0.49 17.07 0.62
C SER A 196 -0.19 16.12 1.59
N ALA A 197 -1.15 15.33 1.13
CA ALA A 197 -1.79 14.29 1.95
C ALA A 197 -0.79 13.19 2.34
N ILE A 198 0.01 12.73 1.39
CA ILE A 198 1.06 11.72 1.61
C ILE A 198 2.11 12.25 2.58
N ASP A 199 2.60 13.48 2.38
CA ASP A 199 3.63 14.12 3.20
C ASP A 199 3.16 14.37 4.64
N SER A 200 1.84 14.46 4.87
CA SER A 200 1.25 14.60 6.21
C SER A 200 1.18 13.28 6.99
N ILE A 201 1.50 12.14 6.38
CA ILE A 201 1.55 10.84 7.04
C ILE A 201 2.79 10.77 7.92
N THR A 202 2.59 10.56 9.21
CA THR A 202 3.66 10.48 10.21
C THR A 202 3.98 9.03 10.58
N PRO A 203 5.17 8.76 11.18
CA PRO A 203 5.48 7.44 11.72
C PRO A 203 4.45 6.93 12.74
N THR A 204 3.83 7.84 13.50
CA THR A 204 2.76 7.47 14.44
C THR A 204 1.54 6.90 13.73
N HIS A 205 1.15 7.49 12.59
CA HIS A 205 0.08 6.96 11.76
C HIS A 205 0.43 5.56 11.25
N CYS A 206 1.60 5.42 10.64
CA CYS A 206 2.05 4.15 10.07
C CYS A 206 2.09 3.04 11.13
N ASN A 207 2.66 3.32 12.30
CA ASN A 207 2.71 2.34 13.39
C ASN A 207 1.32 1.92 13.86
N GLY A 208 0.36 2.85 14.00
CA GLY A 208 -1.02 2.51 14.35
C GLY A 208 -1.68 1.61 13.32
N TRP A 209 -1.49 1.87 12.03
CA TRP A 209 -2.04 1.04 10.94
C TRP A 209 -1.41 -0.35 10.88
N ILE A 210 -0.10 -0.42 11.09
CA ILE A 210 0.64 -1.70 11.14
C ILE A 210 0.17 -2.54 12.33
N ASP A 211 -0.04 -1.93 13.51
CA ASP A 211 -0.61 -2.62 14.69
C ASP A 211 -2.03 -3.14 14.40
N HIS A 212 -2.87 -2.31 13.78
CA HIS A 212 -4.24 -2.66 13.44
C HIS A 212 -4.30 -3.81 12.41
N SER A 213 -3.34 -3.86 11.48
CA SER A 213 -3.21 -4.95 10.52
C SER A 213 -2.57 -6.23 11.10
N GLY A 214 -2.28 -6.28 12.41
CA GLY A 214 -1.85 -7.48 13.12
C GLY A 214 -0.33 -7.76 13.09
N TYR A 215 0.49 -6.81 12.73
CA TYR A 215 1.96 -6.91 12.78
C TYR A 215 2.49 -6.32 14.11
N THR A 216 2.40 -7.10 15.16
CA THR A 216 2.85 -6.73 16.54
C THR A 216 4.22 -7.28 16.86
#